data_18954c887b397683d5925e77494fb70d
#
_entry.id   18954c887b397683d5925e77494fb70d
#
_cell.length_a   1.000
_cell.length_b   1.000
_cell.length_c   1.000
_cell.angle_alpha   90.00
_cell.angle_beta   90.00
_cell.angle_gamma   90.00
#
_symmetry.space_group_name_H-M   'P 1'
#
loop_
_entity.id
_entity.type
_entity.pdbx_description
1 polymer ?
#
loop_
_entity_poly.entity_id
_entity_poly.type
_entity_poly.pdbx_seq_one_letter_code
_entity_poly.pdbx_strand_id
1 'polypeptide(L)'
;VNGAAAARSAASLADSIALCLEKGGECYGKGDYTNALEYYVKGLKYSETGHNSDSVARFYKNIGNIYCLFEDYERGNLYYRDGLKYSRSSGDKETEVKLLINLVGIHMFMGKGDEARGFLDELRRVDYDGGPTVRFMTDYDIGLIQIDDGKYGEAIANYRRLASAAAGGKLGGEFVGSAYQQMYKAFMLQGRNDSALHYMRRCEQIADSCGIRHMFTDLLKDMSALYERVGDTASSLACKAAYLSLKDSVYNMRQFDAAKHAQFLYEMDKVEKEIATLQTQKERFRRTAGVLLLVVAAVTVFLVVIYRQKRKLDVSYASLYSVNRKYVDNSEKMKRRLADCAEALKAKDGEIARLRGELVDRYDDKAAASSKYQSSSLNDNQRQAIVEAITDAMENRMEFCSYDFSLDKLAELVGSNSKYVSQVINDTFNKNFSIFVNEYRINLACMRLADFAAYGNYTIRAIAESVGFTSYSTFNSVFRKFTGITPSIYQKMARREENMLVDG
;
A
#
# COMPACT_ATOMS: atom_id res chain seq x y z
N VAL A 1 -9.57 -16.38 35.92
CA VAL A 1 -8.37 -16.36 36.77
C VAL A 1 -7.31 -15.42 36.23
N ASN A 2 -7.02 -15.43 34.90
CA ASN A 2 -5.98 -14.57 34.29
C ASN A 2 -6.30 -13.07 34.35
N GLY A 3 -7.56 -12.66 34.26
CA GLY A 3 -7.97 -11.26 34.34
C GLY A 3 -7.79 -10.62 35.73
N ALA A 4 -8.05 -11.37 36.79
CA ALA A 4 -7.87 -10.88 38.15
C ALA A 4 -6.38 -10.75 38.56
N ALA A 5 -5.51 -11.64 38.07
CA ALA A 5 -4.07 -11.55 38.28
C ALA A 5 -3.46 -10.35 37.51
N ALA A 6 -3.88 -10.12 36.26
CA ALA A 6 -3.45 -8.96 35.46
C ALA A 6 -3.91 -7.63 36.11
N ALA A 7 -5.16 -7.56 36.59
CA ALA A 7 -5.68 -6.37 37.28
C ALA A 7 -4.92 -6.08 38.60
N ARG A 8 -4.58 -7.11 39.38
CA ARG A 8 -3.76 -6.94 40.60
C ARG A 8 -2.33 -6.48 40.28
N SER A 9 -1.74 -6.99 39.20
CA SER A 9 -0.42 -6.57 38.76
C SER A 9 -0.42 -5.12 38.29
N ALA A 10 -1.46 -4.70 37.55
CA ALA A 10 -1.63 -3.31 37.10
C ALA A 10 -1.86 -2.33 38.25
N ALA A 11 -2.69 -2.70 39.25
CA ALA A 11 -2.89 -1.88 40.44
C ALA A 11 -1.58 -1.73 41.23
N SER A 12 -0.82 -2.81 41.47
CA SER A 12 0.50 -2.76 42.12
C SER A 12 1.52 -1.88 41.34
N LEU A 13 1.42 -1.82 40.03
CA LEU A 13 2.30 -0.98 39.19
C LEU A 13 1.92 0.51 39.33
N ALA A 14 0.62 0.83 39.30
CA ALA A 14 0.12 2.19 39.52
C ALA A 14 0.51 2.73 40.90
N ASP A 15 0.39 1.91 41.94
CA ASP A 15 0.83 2.29 43.31
C ASP A 15 2.34 2.53 43.35
N SER A 16 3.13 1.72 42.64
CA SER A 16 4.59 1.89 42.55
C SER A 16 4.97 3.20 41.83
N ILE A 17 4.25 3.56 40.77
CA ILE A 17 4.44 4.83 40.01
C ILE A 17 4.11 6.02 40.93
N ALA A 18 2.97 5.99 41.62
CA ALA A 18 2.55 7.03 42.53
C ALA A 18 3.56 7.22 43.69
N LEU A 19 4.02 6.14 44.28
CA LEU A 19 5.03 6.15 45.32
C LEU A 19 6.36 6.78 44.86
N CYS A 20 6.79 6.48 43.64
CA CYS A 20 8.01 7.06 43.07
C CYS A 20 7.88 8.58 42.85
N LEU A 21 6.71 9.05 42.40
CA LEU A 21 6.44 10.50 42.26
C LEU A 21 6.45 11.20 43.62
N GLU A 22 5.79 10.64 44.61
CA GLU A 22 5.70 11.17 45.96
C GLU A 22 7.08 11.22 46.63
N LYS A 23 7.78 10.09 46.69
CA LYS A 23 9.11 9.99 47.32
C LYS A 23 10.15 10.83 46.64
N GLY A 24 10.15 10.82 45.28
CA GLY A 24 11.01 11.68 44.51
C GLY A 24 10.74 13.17 44.77
N GLY A 25 9.46 13.56 44.90
CA GLY A 25 9.08 14.95 45.29
C GLY A 25 9.50 15.34 46.71
N GLU A 26 9.32 14.42 47.67
CA GLU A 26 9.81 14.64 49.05
C GLU A 26 11.34 14.84 49.10
N CYS A 27 12.09 14.00 48.41
CA CYS A 27 13.56 14.11 48.33
C CYS A 27 13.97 15.43 47.65
N TYR A 28 13.33 15.77 46.56
CA TYR A 28 13.58 17.05 45.85
C TYR A 28 13.34 18.26 46.75
N GLY A 29 12.21 18.29 47.47
CA GLY A 29 11.88 19.37 48.37
C GLY A 29 12.83 19.52 49.60
N LYS A 30 13.49 18.41 49.98
CA LYS A 30 14.53 18.40 51.05
C LYS A 30 15.94 18.77 50.49
N GLY A 31 16.09 18.95 49.19
CA GLY A 31 17.38 19.17 48.56
C GLY A 31 18.21 17.88 48.33
N ASP A 32 17.62 16.72 48.55
CA ASP A 32 18.24 15.42 48.27
C ASP A 32 18.00 15.01 46.82
N TYR A 33 18.67 15.72 45.93
CA TYR A 33 18.47 15.61 44.47
C TYR A 33 18.92 14.26 43.92
N THR A 34 19.88 13.60 44.59
CA THR A 34 20.38 12.27 44.21
C THR A 34 19.33 11.21 44.37
N ASN A 35 18.73 11.11 45.58
CA ASN A 35 17.66 10.17 45.82
C ASN A 35 16.40 10.53 45.04
N ALA A 36 16.12 11.81 44.83
CA ALA A 36 15.04 12.26 43.94
C ALA A 36 15.20 11.72 42.52
N LEU A 37 16.42 11.83 41.97
CA LEU A 37 16.72 11.29 40.62
C LEU A 37 16.53 9.79 40.55
N GLU A 38 17.00 9.03 41.56
CA GLU A 38 16.82 7.58 41.59
C GLU A 38 15.32 7.17 41.63
N TYR A 39 14.51 7.84 42.44
CA TYR A 39 13.06 7.60 42.47
C TYR A 39 12.40 7.94 41.11
N TYR A 40 12.77 9.06 40.51
CA TYR A 40 12.20 9.46 39.22
C TYR A 40 12.58 8.52 38.08
N VAL A 41 13.83 8.05 38.02
CA VAL A 41 14.27 7.05 37.03
C VAL A 41 13.56 5.71 37.24
N LYS A 42 13.41 5.27 38.50
CA LYS A 42 12.67 4.05 38.83
C LYS A 42 11.20 4.15 38.45
N GLY A 43 10.57 5.30 38.74
CA GLY A 43 9.19 5.57 38.38
C GLY A 43 8.98 5.67 36.87
N LEU A 44 9.93 6.27 36.14
CA LEU A 44 9.94 6.31 34.68
C LEU A 44 9.91 4.88 34.09
N LYS A 45 10.78 3.99 34.60
CA LYS A 45 10.82 2.58 34.19
C LYS A 45 9.49 1.88 34.41
N TYR A 46 8.85 2.09 35.56
CA TYR A 46 7.53 1.52 35.84
C TYR A 46 6.44 2.08 34.92
N SER A 47 6.47 3.39 34.62
CA SER A 47 5.51 4.04 33.75
C SER A 47 5.64 3.61 32.28
N GLU A 48 6.86 3.41 31.79
CA GLU A 48 7.11 2.87 30.45
C GLU A 48 6.62 1.41 30.34
N THR A 49 6.87 0.59 31.37
CA THR A 49 6.37 -0.81 31.42
C THR A 49 4.85 -0.88 31.45
N GLY A 50 4.20 0.07 32.14
CA GLY A 50 2.74 0.17 32.28
C GLY A 50 2.05 0.93 31.17
N HIS A 51 2.80 1.44 30.17
CA HIS A 51 2.28 2.30 29.09
C HIS A 51 1.50 3.52 29.58
N ASN A 52 1.92 4.11 30.73
CA ASN A 52 1.29 5.27 31.35
C ASN A 52 1.98 6.58 30.88
N SER A 53 1.54 7.09 29.75
CA SER A 53 2.14 8.26 29.10
C SER A 53 2.14 9.53 29.97
N ASP A 54 1.10 9.76 30.78
CA ASP A 54 1.01 10.92 31.68
C ASP A 54 2.11 10.88 32.74
N SER A 55 2.29 9.74 33.39
CA SER A 55 3.35 9.57 34.38
C SER A 55 4.73 9.65 33.75
N VAL A 56 4.92 9.11 32.56
CA VAL A 56 6.16 9.23 31.77
C VAL A 56 6.52 10.71 31.58
N ALA A 57 5.59 11.55 31.13
CA ALA A 57 5.81 12.96 30.91
C ALA A 57 6.23 13.69 32.19
N ARG A 58 5.58 13.37 33.33
CA ARG A 58 5.90 13.93 34.65
C ARG A 58 7.30 13.54 35.13
N PHE A 59 7.70 12.30 34.94
CA PHE A 59 9.06 11.85 35.29
C PHE A 59 10.10 12.53 34.44
N TYR A 60 9.91 12.59 33.12
CA TYR A 60 10.81 13.30 32.23
C TYR A 60 10.99 14.78 32.66
N LYS A 61 9.88 15.48 32.96
CA LYS A 61 9.92 16.83 33.48
C LYS A 61 10.75 16.93 34.78
N ASN A 62 10.51 16.05 35.75
CA ASN A 62 11.18 16.11 37.04
C ASN A 62 12.68 15.75 36.93
N ILE A 63 13.03 14.78 36.10
CA ILE A 63 14.43 14.45 35.80
C ILE A 63 15.12 15.64 35.14
N GLY A 64 14.47 16.25 34.14
CA GLY A 64 14.97 17.47 33.49
C GLY A 64 15.24 18.60 34.48
N ASN A 65 14.32 18.83 35.46
CA ASN A 65 14.50 19.84 36.52
C ASN A 65 15.79 19.59 37.31
N ILE A 66 16.08 18.33 37.65
CA ILE A 66 17.31 18.01 38.40
C ILE A 66 18.53 18.32 37.54
N TYR A 67 18.57 17.92 36.27
CA TYR A 67 19.70 18.20 35.38
C TYR A 67 19.92 19.73 35.26
N CYS A 68 18.87 20.50 35.10
CA CYS A 68 18.96 21.98 35.04
C CYS A 68 19.49 22.58 36.33
N LEU A 69 19.14 22.05 37.50
CA LEU A 69 19.64 22.48 38.78
C LEU A 69 21.17 22.29 38.91
N PHE A 70 21.72 21.27 38.28
CA PHE A 70 23.16 21.02 38.20
C PHE A 70 23.82 21.66 36.98
N GLU A 71 23.17 22.62 36.34
CA GLU A 71 23.64 23.35 35.15
C GLU A 71 23.90 22.46 33.90
N ASP A 72 23.42 21.20 33.90
CA ASP A 72 23.47 20.31 32.74
C ASP A 72 22.26 20.57 31.82
N TYR A 73 22.25 21.75 31.22
CA TYR A 73 21.11 22.25 30.43
C TYR A 73 20.87 21.45 29.17
N GLU A 74 21.89 20.89 28.54
CA GLU A 74 21.70 20.08 27.34
C GLU A 74 20.90 18.79 27.63
N ARG A 75 21.21 18.11 28.73
CA ARG A 75 20.41 16.95 29.13
C ARG A 75 19.04 17.36 29.63
N GLY A 76 18.93 18.45 30.41
CA GLY A 76 17.65 18.98 30.82
C GLY A 76 16.72 19.22 29.64
N ASN A 77 17.25 19.83 28.55
CA ASN A 77 16.51 20.08 27.32
C ASN A 77 16.04 18.78 26.64
N LEU A 78 16.88 17.73 26.57
CA LEU A 78 16.48 16.45 26.02
C LEU A 78 15.29 15.85 26.77
N TYR A 79 15.37 15.81 28.12
CA TYR A 79 14.30 15.31 28.96
C TYR A 79 13.00 16.12 28.83
N TYR A 80 13.09 17.44 28.79
CA TYR A 80 11.90 18.28 28.59
C TYR A 80 11.25 18.06 27.22
N ARG A 81 12.03 17.94 26.16
CA ARG A 81 11.51 17.66 24.81
C ARG A 81 10.85 16.28 24.71
N ASP A 82 11.44 15.27 25.33
CA ASP A 82 10.83 13.94 25.35
C ASP A 82 9.57 13.94 26.21
N GLY A 83 9.58 14.55 27.39
CA GLY A 83 8.38 14.74 28.20
C GLY A 83 7.26 15.47 27.45
N LEU A 84 7.59 16.49 26.64
CA LEU A 84 6.63 17.24 25.83
C LEU A 84 5.96 16.35 24.76
N LYS A 85 6.70 15.41 24.15
CA LYS A 85 6.11 14.45 23.21
C LYS A 85 5.07 13.57 23.91
N TYR A 86 5.40 13.06 25.11
CA TYR A 86 4.49 12.19 25.89
C TYR A 86 3.27 12.95 26.39
N SER A 87 3.42 14.19 26.95
CA SER A 87 2.28 14.98 27.41
C SER A 87 1.30 15.34 26.27
N ARG A 88 1.82 15.61 25.08
CA ARG A 88 1.00 15.86 23.89
C ARG A 88 0.25 14.60 23.44
N SER A 89 0.92 13.44 23.46
CA SER A 89 0.30 12.18 23.06
C SER A 89 -0.79 11.71 24.00
N SER A 90 -0.69 12.04 25.30
CA SER A 90 -1.67 11.71 26.32
C SER A 90 -2.76 12.78 26.52
N GLY A 91 -2.55 13.99 26.01
CA GLY A 91 -3.45 15.12 26.21
C GLY A 91 -3.30 15.79 27.61
N ASP A 92 -2.21 15.49 28.36
CA ASP A 92 -1.92 16.13 29.67
C ASP A 92 -1.48 17.60 29.46
N LYS A 93 -2.45 18.51 29.39
CA LYS A 93 -2.24 19.94 29.18
C LYS A 93 -1.48 20.61 30.32
N GLU A 94 -1.68 20.14 31.54
CA GLU A 94 -0.97 20.64 32.72
C GLU A 94 0.54 20.43 32.59
N THR A 95 0.94 19.17 32.28
CA THR A 95 2.36 18.84 32.12
C THR A 95 2.94 19.46 30.85
N GLU A 96 2.17 19.55 29.75
CA GLU A 96 2.58 20.23 28.52
C GLU A 96 2.98 21.69 28.82
N VAL A 97 2.11 22.43 29.48
CA VAL A 97 2.38 23.83 29.86
C VAL A 97 3.62 24.00 30.75
N LYS A 98 3.75 23.14 31.77
CA LYS A 98 4.93 23.17 32.67
C LYS A 98 6.23 22.84 31.92
N LEU A 99 6.20 21.96 30.95
CA LEU A 99 7.35 21.62 30.12
C LEU A 99 7.71 22.72 29.15
N LEU A 100 6.71 23.39 28.55
CA LEU A 100 6.96 24.56 27.70
C LEU A 100 7.56 25.72 28.46
N ILE A 101 7.08 26.02 29.68
CA ILE A 101 7.68 27.00 30.59
C ILE A 101 9.15 26.63 30.85
N ASN A 102 9.43 25.39 31.24
CA ASN A 102 10.79 24.97 31.51
C ASN A 102 11.68 25.07 30.25
N LEU A 103 11.14 24.78 29.06
CA LEU A 103 11.87 24.94 27.80
C LEU A 103 12.18 26.39 27.48
N VAL A 104 11.27 27.33 27.74
CA VAL A 104 11.56 28.75 27.59
C VAL A 104 12.72 29.13 28.51
N GLY A 105 12.60 28.84 29.82
CA GLY A 105 13.63 29.17 30.79
C GLY A 105 15.01 28.63 30.48
N ILE A 106 15.07 27.30 30.14
CA ILE A 106 16.36 26.65 29.87
C ILE A 106 17.03 27.21 28.59
N HIS A 107 16.26 27.52 27.53
CA HIS A 107 16.82 28.11 26.31
C HIS A 107 17.35 29.56 26.58
N MET A 108 16.70 30.29 27.46
CA MET A 108 17.24 31.55 27.91
C MET A 108 18.60 31.38 28.63
N PHE A 109 18.73 30.40 29.52
CA PHE A 109 20.00 30.10 30.21
C PHE A 109 21.10 29.58 29.26
N MET A 110 20.72 28.91 28.16
CA MET A 110 21.63 28.44 27.11
C MET A 110 22.03 29.58 26.12
N GLY A 111 21.49 30.78 26.25
CA GLY A 111 21.70 31.88 25.29
C GLY A 111 21.01 31.68 23.95
N LYS A 112 19.98 30.81 23.89
CA LYS A 112 19.20 30.46 22.69
C LYS A 112 17.85 31.21 22.68
N GLY A 113 17.90 32.57 22.70
CA GLY A 113 16.72 33.40 22.84
C GLY A 113 15.65 33.18 21.76
N ASP A 114 16.04 32.93 20.52
CA ASP A 114 15.07 32.68 19.44
C ASP A 114 14.29 31.37 19.63
N GLU A 115 14.93 30.31 20.09
CA GLU A 115 14.25 29.07 20.44
C GLU A 115 13.31 29.25 21.64
N ALA A 116 13.74 30.02 22.64
CA ALA A 116 12.91 30.36 23.81
C ALA A 116 11.63 31.11 23.38
N ARG A 117 11.73 32.09 22.47
CA ARG A 117 10.57 32.78 21.89
C ARG A 117 9.61 31.80 21.18
N GLY A 118 10.16 30.83 20.41
CA GLY A 118 9.37 29.80 19.76
C GLY A 118 8.55 29.00 20.77
N PHE A 119 9.15 28.57 21.89
CA PHE A 119 8.43 27.81 22.92
C PHE A 119 7.42 28.70 23.68
N LEU A 120 7.70 30.00 23.89
CA LEU A 120 6.72 30.92 24.46
C LEU A 120 5.50 31.08 23.55
N ASP A 121 5.68 31.12 22.23
CA ASP A 121 4.58 31.20 21.28
C ASP A 121 3.77 29.91 21.24
N GLU A 122 4.41 28.73 21.40
CA GLU A 122 3.73 27.48 21.58
C GLU A 122 2.91 27.48 22.88
N LEU A 123 3.50 27.90 24.00
CA LEU A 123 2.84 28.02 25.30
C LEU A 123 1.55 28.85 25.24
N ARG A 124 1.58 29.97 24.54
CA ARG A 124 0.41 30.84 24.35
C ARG A 124 -0.73 30.23 23.59
N ARG A 125 -0.45 29.20 22.81
CA ARG A 125 -1.47 28.48 22.02
C ARG A 125 -2.13 27.33 22.79
N VAL A 126 -1.58 26.93 23.93
CA VAL A 126 -2.17 25.86 24.75
C VAL A 126 -3.35 26.43 25.51
N ASP A 127 -4.53 25.87 25.29
CA ASP A 127 -5.75 26.22 26.03
C ASP A 127 -5.74 25.54 27.41
N TYR A 128 -5.11 26.19 28.37
CA TYR A 128 -5.01 25.71 29.77
C TYR A 128 -4.76 26.88 30.74
N ASP A 129 -5.67 27.09 31.68
CA ASP A 129 -5.46 28.02 32.79
C ASP A 129 -4.85 27.31 34.00
N GLY A 130 -3.54 27.28 34.08
CA GLY A 130 -2.79 26.68 35.19
C GLY A 130 -2.78 27.47 36.48
N GLY A 131 -3.65 28.47 36.62
CA GLY A 131 -3.78 29.28 37.82
C GLY A 131 -2.61 30.24 38.08
N PRO A 132 -2.47 30.75 39.33
CA PRO A 132 -1.48 31.79 39.64
C PRO A 132 -0.02 31.39 39.40
N THR A 133 0.32 30.12 39.60
CA THR A 133 1.71 29.62 39.40
C THR A 133 2.10 29.65 37.94
N VAL A 134 1.25 29.14 37.06
CA VAL A 134 1.53 29.13 35.59
C VAL A 134 1.61 30.56 35.08
N ARG A 135 0.70 31.41 35.47
CA ARG A 135 0.75 32.83 35.10
C ARG A 135 2.03 33.51 35.57
N PHE A 136 2.43 33.29 36.82
CA PHE A 136 3.69 33.81 37.36
C PHE A 136 4.88 33.34 36.51
N MET A 137 5.00 32.05 36.27
CA MET A 137 6.14 31.48 35.51
C MET A 137 6.17 31.95 34.06
N THR A 138 5.02 32.08 33.40
CA THR A 138 4.94 32.64 32.04
C THR A 138 5.40 34.09 32.00
N ASP A 139 4.93 34.94 32.93
CA ASP A 139 5.37 36.33 33.03
C ASP A 139 6.83 36.42 33.43
N TYR A 140 7.35 35.51 34.26
CA TYR A 140 8.76 35.39 34.61
C TYR A 140 9.62 35.14 33.37
N ASP A 141 9.22 34.23 32.51
CA ASP A 141 9.91 33.90 31.25
C ASP A 141 9.87 35.07 30.25
N ILE A 142 8.76 35.80 30.20
CA ILE A 142 8.67 37.08 29.44
C ILE A 142 9.72 38.08 29.95
N GLY A 143 9.91 38.14 31.26
CA GLY A 143 10.95 38.99 31.85
C GLY A 143 12.37 38.60 31.46
N LEU A 144 12.64 37.28 31.37
CA LEU A 144 13.95 36.78 30.87
C LEU A 144 14.18 37.22 29.42
N ILE A 145 13.17 37.07 28.55
CA ILE A 145 13.26 37.51 27.15
C ILE A 145 13.45 39.06 27.07
N GLN A 146 12.79 39.84 27.94
CA GLN A 146 12.99 41.27 27.99
C GLN A 146 14.43 41.66 28.38
N ILE A 147 15.06 40.87 29.28
CA ILE A 147 16.49 41.06 29.63
C ILE A 147 17.36 40.77 28.40
N ASP A 148 17.10 39.70 27.69
CA ASP A 148 17.82 39.31 26.46
C ASP A 148 17.71 40.37 25.37
N ASP A 149 16.52 40.96 25.21
CA ASP A 149 16.27 42.08 24.29
C ASP A 149 16.94 43.42 24.75
N GLY A 150 17.60 43.46 25.92
CA GLY A 150 18.15 44.67 26.48
C GLY A 150 17.11 45.63 27.10
N LYS A 151 15.83 45.21 27.20
CA LYS A 151 14.73 46.00 27.77
C LYS A 151 14.68 45.91 29.30
N TYR A 152 15.80 46.20 29.94
CA TYR A 152 15.97 46.04 31.39
C TYR A 152 14.92 46.76 32.22
N GLY A 153 14.50 47.98 31.79
CA GLY A 153 13.47 48.75 32.50
C GLY A 153 12.12 48.04 32.55
N GLU A 154 11.70 47.45 31.42
CA GLU A 154 10.47 46.69 31.31
C GLU A 154 10.55 45.39 32.13
N ALA A 155 11.67 44.68 32.06
CA ALA A 155 11.91 43.45 32.83
C ALA A 155 11.83 43.73 34.34
N ILE A 156 12.50 44.81 34.85
CA ILE A 156 12.46 45.21 36.26
C ILE A 156 11.02 45.55 36.69
N ALA A 157 10.26 46.27 35.88
CA ALA A 157 8.86 46.61 36.16
C ALA A 157 8.00 45.35 36.24
N ASN A 158 8.21 44.40 35.29
CA ASN A 158 7.53 43.09 35.26
C ASN A 158 7.85 42.29 36.54
N TYR A 159 9.12 42.08 36.85
CA TYR A 159 9.51 41.32 38.06
C TYR A 159 9.07 41.99 39.36
N ARG A 160 9.03 43.33 39.45
CA ARG A 160 8.47 44.04 40.60
C ARG A 160 6.98 43.74 40.78
N ARG A 161 6.21 43.72 39.69
CA ARG A 161 4.78 43.32 39.68
C ARG A 161 4.60 41.91 40.16
N LEU A 162 5.45 40.96 39.63
CA LEU A 162 5.45 39.55 40.03
C LEU A 162 5.78 39.38 41.52
N ALA A 163 6.82 40.02 42.02
CA ALA A 163 7.18 39.98 43.43
C ALA A 163 6.04 40.47 44.35
N SER A 164 5.38 41.57 43.96
CA SER A 164 4.25 42.13 44.69
C SER A 164 3.03 41.16 44.69
N ALA A 165 2.73 40.57 43.54
CA ALA A 165 1.64 39.59 43.39
C ALA A 165 1.91 38.31 44.20
N ALA A 166 3.15 37.84 44.22
CA ALA A 166 3.54 36.65 45.00
C ALA A 166 3.47 36.92 46.51
N ALA A 167 3.93 38.08 46.97
CA ALA A 167 3.87 38.53 48.38
C ALA A 167 2.42 38.68 48.89
N GLY A 168 1.47 38.98 48.00
CA GLY A 168 0.03 39.16 48.32
C GLY A 168 -0.73 37.87 48.68
N GLY A 169 -0.06 36.72 48.78
CA GLY A 169 -0.57 35.61 49.59
C GLY A 169 -1.02 34.33 48.89
N LYS A 170 -0.81 34.13 47.56
CA LYS A 170 -1.14 32.85 46.91
C LYS A 170 0.07 32.03 46.48
N LEU A 171 1.26 32.62 46.47
CA LEU A 171 2.51 31.99 46.06
C LEU A 171 3.51 32.02 47.19
N GLY A 172 4.38 31.02 47.32
CA GLY A 172 5.39 30.95 48.38
C GLY A 172 6.49 32.02 48.24
N GLY A 173 7.30 32.22 49.32
CA GLY A 173 8.41 33.15 49.32
C GLY A 173 9.45 32.89 48.22
N GLU A 174 9.57 31.66 47.75
CA GLU A 174 10.46 31.28 46.65
C GLU A 174 10.16 32.08 45.35
N PHE A 175 8.90 32.33 45.05
CA PHE A 175 8.51 33.14 43.88
C PHE A 175 8.91 34.61 44.03
N VAL A 176 8.79 35.15 45.25
CA VAL A 176 9.27 36.51 45.57
C VAL A 176 10.78 36.59 45.42
N GLY A 177 11.50 35.59 45.95
CA GLY A 177 12.95 35.47 45.86
C GLY A 177 13.42 35.38 44.41
N SER A 178 12.78 34.53 43.60
CA SER A 178 13.10 34.38 42.18
C SER A 178 12.90 35.69 41.39
N ALA A 179 11.83 36.43 41.68
CA ALA A 179 11.62 37.73 41.06
C ALA A 179 12.69 38.75 41.46
N TYR A 180 13.08 38.81 42.77
CA TYR A 180 14.17 39.67 43.23
C TYR A 180 15.51 39.25 42.61
N GLN A 181 15.73 37.95 42.41
CA GLN A 181 16.93 37.44 41.75
C GLN A 181 17.08 38.01 40.33
N GLN A 182 16.02 37.98 39.53
CA GLN A 182 16.09 38.57 38.19
C GLN A 182 16.16 40.10 38.20
N MET A 183 15.54 40.75 39.20
CA MET A 183 15.67 42.21 39.35
C MET A 183 17.11 42.63 39.63
N TYR A 184 17.81 42.01 40.59
CA TYR A 184 19.20 42.37 40.85
C TYR A 184 20.11 42.07 39.65
N LYS A 185 19.89 40.96 38.94
CA LYS A 185 20.64 40.66 37.71
C LYS A 185 20.42 41.71 36.63
N ALA A 186 19.17 42.15 36.43
CA ALA A 186 18.88 43.25 35.50
C ALA A 186 19.52 44.55 35.88
N PHE A 187 19.56 44.91 37.20
CA PHE A 187 20.27 46.05 37.69
C PHE A 187 21.79 45.97 37.53
N MET A 188 22.38 44.75 37.72
CA MET A 188 23.81 44.54 37.46
C MET A 188 24.15 44.77 35.99
N LEU A 189 23.30 44.33 35.07
CA LEU A 189 23.47 44.55 33.61
C LEU A 189 23.36 46.04 33.23
N GLN A 190 22.55 46.82 33.97
CA GLN A 190 22.48 48.27 33.82
C GLN A 190 23.65 49.02 34.49
N GLY A 191 24.55 48.36 35.21
CA GLY A 191 25.60 48.98 36.00
C GLY A 191 25.10 49.72 37.28
N ARG A 192 23.85 49.49 37.68
CA ARG A 192 23.22 50.13 38.88
C ARG A 192 23.51 49.28 40.13
N ASN A 193 24.76 49.29 40.57
CA ASN A 193 25.27 48.41 41.62
C ASN A 193 24.53 48.58 42.97
N ASP A 194 24.18 49.78 43.36
CA ASP A 194 23.43 50.02 44.60
C ASP A 194 22.03 49.38 44.56
N SER A 195 21.35 49.56 43.46
CA SER A 195 20.03 48.91 43.25
C SER A 195 20.13 47.38 43.25
N ALA A 196 21.16 46.82 42.59
CA ALA A 196 21.44 45.39 42.61
C ALA A 196 21.68 44.89 44.02
N LEU A 197 22.55 45.54 44.81
CA LEU A 197 22.84 45.18 46.20
C LEU A 197 21.59 45.26 47.10
N HIS A 198 20.72 46.29 46.90
CA HIS A 198 19.47 46.40 47.61
C HIS A 198 18.58 45.14 47.39
N TYR A 199 18.39 44.68 46.13
CA TYR A 199 17.56 43.50 45.84
C TYR A 199 18.26 42.18 46.16
N MET A 200 19.59 42.13 46.15
CA MET A 200 20.36 40.99 46.66
C MET A 200 20.10 40.78 48.14
N ARG A 201 20.16 41.82 48.98
CA ARG A 201 19.82 41.72 50.43
C ARG A 201 18.38 41.29 50.66
N ARG A 202 17.45 41.71 49.81
CA ARG A 202 16.05 41.28 49.87
C ARG A 202 15.93 39.79 49.52
N CYS A 203 16.64 39.34 48.50
CA CYS A 203 16.72 37.95 48.11
C CYS A 203 17.31 37.07 49.23
N GLU A 204 18.38 37.56 49.89
CA GLU A 204 19.02 36.93 51.04
C GLU A 204 18.03 36.68 52.20
N GLN A 205 17.26 37.72 52.59
CA GLN A 205 16.24 37.63 53.63
C GLN A 205 15.18 36.58 53.30
N ILE A 206 14.73 36.49 52.06
CA ILE A 206 13.75 35.48 51.60
C ILE A 206 14.37 34.11 51.61
N ALA A 207 15.59 33.94 51.08
CA ALA A 207 16.27 32.65 51.01
C ALA A 207 16.51 32.07 52.44
N ASP A 208 16.89 32.91 53.39
CA ASP A 208 17.08 32.53 54.79
C ASP A 208 15.75 32.16 55.47
N SER A 209 14.73 33.06 55.40
CA SER A 209 13.43 32.84 56.04
C SER A 209 12.67 31.62 55.49
N CYS A 210 12.86 31.27 54.22
CA CYS A 210 12.21 30.14 53.58
C CYS A 210 13.11 28.87 53.53
N GLY A 211 14.36 28.95 53.97
CA GLY A 211 15.29 27.82 53.98
C GLY A 211 15.73 27.38 52.56
N ILE A 212 15.73 28.31 51.58
CA ILE A 212 15.99 28.00 50.16
C ILE A 212 17.49 27.99 49.91
N ARG A 213 18.16 26.91 50.23
CA ARG A 213 19.62 26.78 50.18
C ARG A 213 20.23 27.04 48.81
N HIS A 214 19.63 26.51 47.71
CA HIS A 214 20.17 26.72 46.35
C HIS A 214 20.13 28.21 45.93
N MET A 215 19.03 28.89 46.23
CA MET A 215 18.91 30.33 45.97
C MET A 215 19.97 31.13 46.74
N PHE A 216 20.22 30.77 47.98
CA PHE A 216 21.25 31.41 48.80
C PHE A 216 22.66 31.16 48.24
N THR A 217 22.92 29.95 47.74
CA THR A 217 24.21 29.61 47.11
C THR A 217 24.46 30.45 45.85
N ASP A 218 23.47 30.55 44.94
CA ASP A 218 23.57 31.38 43.75
C ASP A 218 23.74 32.86 44.07
N LEU A 219 23.03 33.35 45.08
CA LEU A 219 23.12 34.72 45.56
C LEU A 219 24.54 35.05 46.05
N LEU A 220 25.17 34.18 46.86
CA LEU A 220 26.54 34.36 47.35
C LEU A 220 27.57 34.45 46.22
N LYS A 221 27.38 33.65 45.17
CA LYS A 221 28.20 33.69 43.93
C LYS A 221 28.07 35.09 43.27
N ASP A 222 26.82 35.55 43.05
CA ASP A 222 26.55 36.83 42.39
C ASP A 222 26.97 38.01 43.24
N MET A 223 26.82 37.99 44.58
CA MET A 223 27.31 38.97 45.54
C MET A 223 28.83 39.07 45.50
N SER A 224 29.54 37.95 45.49
CA SER A 224 31.00 37.95 45.39
C SER A 224 31.47 38.65 44.10
N ALA A 225 30.82 38.39 42.94
CA ALA A 225 31.12 39.05 41.67
C ALA A 225 30.79 40.54 41.68
N LEU A 226 29.71 40.94 42.34
CA LEU A 226 29.36 42.35 42.48
C LEU A 226 30.33 43.11 43.36
N TYR A 227 30.71 42.55 44.53
CA TYR A 227 31.69 43.16 45.44
C TYR A 227 33.07 43.30 44.80
N GLU A 228 33.50 42.31 44.03
CA GLU A 228 34.72 42.37 43.23
C GLU A 228 34.69 43.52 42.21
N ARG A 229 33.56 43.71 41.51
CA ARG A 229 33.38 44.83 40.55
C ARG A 229 33.40 46.22 41.18
N VAL A 230 32.89 46.34 42.40
CA VAL A 230 32.90 47.67 43.14
C VAL A 230 34.18 47.86 43.97
N GLY A 231 35.12 46.94 43.95
CA GLY A 231 36.43 47.05 44.62
C GLY A 231 36.41 46.64 46.10
N ASP A 232 35.32 46.12 46.64
CA ASP A 232 35.23 45.56 47.98
C ASP A 232 35.75 44.12 48.08
N THR A 233 37.05 43.97 48.09
CA THR A 233 37.74 42.67 48.09
C THR A 233 37.43 41.85 49.35
N ALA A 234 37.21 42.51 50.48
CA ALA A 234 36.96 41.81 51.75
C ALA A 234 35.58 41.09 51.69
N SER A 235 34.52 41.82 51.29
CA SER A 235 33.17 41.26 51.14
C SER A 235 33.13 40.22 50.02
N SER A 236 33.85 40.43 48.91
CA SER A 236 33.95 39.46 47.83
C SER A 236 34.53 38.12 48.32
N LEU A 237 35.67 38.17 49.03
CA LEU A 237 36.29 36.97 49.59
C LEU A 237 35.39 36.24 50.61
N ALA A 238 34.72 37.02 51.50
CA ALA A 238 33.79 36.43 52.47
C ALA A 238 32.60 35.69 51.77
N CYS A 239 31.98 36.33 50.78
CA CYS A 239 30.92 35.67 49.98
C CYS A 239 31.41 34.47 49.22
N LYS A 240 32.63 34.53 48.65
CA LYS A 240 33.22 33.43 47.92
C LYS A 240 33.53 32.24 48.83
N ALA A 241 34.04 32.47 50.04
CA ALA A 241 34.30 31.42 51.04
C ALA A 241 32.96 30.77 51.49
N ALA A 242 31.93 31.57 51.80
CA ALA A 242 30.60 31.09 52.12
C ALA A 242 29.97 30.28 50.97
N TYR A 243 30.08 30.75 49.74
CA TYR A 243 29.62 30.02 48.54
C TYR A 243 30.29 28.65 48.42
N LEU A 244 31.60 28.56 48.51
CA LEU A 244 32.33 27.31 48.39
C LEU A 244 31.96 26.29 49.48
N SER A 245 31.81 26.76 50.73
CA SER A 245 31.38 25.90 51.86
C SER A 245 29.97 25.37 51.68
N LEU A 246 29.06 26.19 51.16
CA LEU A 246 27.65 25.79 50.99
C LEU A 246 27.43 24.96 49.72
N LYS A 247 28.18 25.24 48.66
CA LYS A 247 28.07 24.53 47.37
C LYS A 247 28.22 23.04 47.51
N ASP A 248 29.23 22.53 48.21
CA ASP A 248 29.46 21.10 48.41
C ASP A 248 28.36 20.46 49.24
N SER A 249 27.76 21.20 50.18
CA SER A 249 26.64 20.74 51.01
C SER A 249 25.32 20.64 50.23
N VAL A 250 25.09 21.56 49.29
CA VAL A 250 23.83 21.66 48.53
C VAL A 250 23.85 20.77 47.30
N TYR A 251 24.96 20.76 46.59
CA TYR A 251 25.02 20.11 45.28
C TYR A 251 25.78 18.76 45.29
N ASN A 252 26.06 18.13 46.37
CA ASN A 252 26.74 16.85 46.51
C ASN A 252 27.13 16.15 45.16
N MET A 253 28.08 16.76 44.46
CA MET A 253 28.43 16.39 43.06
C MET A 253 28.82 14.91 42.93
N ARG A 254 29.45 14.29 43.94
CA ARG A 254 29.89 12.91 43.89
C ARG A 254 28.68 11.95 43.87
N GLN A 255 27.67 12.23 44.70
CA GLN A 255 26.44 11.41 44.70
C GLN A 255 25.61 11.64 43.44
N PHE A 256 25.58 12.85 42.94
CA PHE A 256 24.92 13.16 41.68
C PHE A 256 25.56 12.43 40.50
N ASP A 257 26.90 12.38 40.42
CA ASP A 257 27.63 11.65 39.38
C ASP A 257 27.36 10.14 39.48
N ALA A 258 27.25 9.57 40.69
CA ALA A 258 26.84 8.18 40.88
C ALA A 258 25.43 7.91 40.36
N ALA A 259 24.45 8.79 40.67
CA ALA A 259 23.09 8.68 40.17
C ALA A 259 23.01 8.83 38.65
N LYS A 260 23.78 9.76 38.06
CA LYS A 260 23.94 9.91 36.60
C LYS A 260 24.48 8.62 35.97
N HIS A 261 25.45 7.98 36.59
CA HIS A 261 25.99 6.72 36.09
C HIS A 261 24.94 5.60 36.08
N ALA A 262 24.18 5.47 37.15
CA ALA A 262 23.08 4.49 37.22
C ALA A 262 22.01 4.75 36.14
N GLN A 263 21.67 5.99 35.91
CA GLN A 263 20.75 6.40 34.84
C GLN A 263 21.34 6.12 33.45
N PHE A 264 22.61 6.44 33.24
CA PHE A 264 23.30 6.13 31.97
C PHE A 264 23.24 4.63 31.63
N LEU A 265 23.47 3.76 32.64
CA LEU A 265 23.34 2.31 32.46
C LEU A 265 21.91 1.90 32.06
N TYR A 266 20.90 2.55 32.65
CA TYR A 266 19.50 2.29 32.28
C TYR A 266 19.20 2.73 30.83
N GLU A 267 19.66 3.90 30.42
CA GLU A 267 19.49 4.39 29.03
C GLU A 267 20.22 3.48 28.01
N MET A 268 21.40 3.00 28.37
CA MET A 268 22.16 2.05 27.55
C MET A 268 21.40 0.73 27.37
N ASP A 269 20.85 0.15 28.46
CA ASP A 269 20.01 -1.07 28.40
C ASP A 269 18.79 -0.86 27.50
N LYS A 270 18.17 0.33 27.57
CA LYS A 270 17.03 0.70 26.72
C LYS A 270 17.43 0.77 25.23
N VAL A 271 18.51 1.44 24.93
CA VAL A 271 19.04 1.55 23.54
C VAL A 271 19.45 0.18 23.00
N GLU A 272 20.10 -0.66 23.83
CA GLU A 272 20.47 -2.02 23.43
C GLU A 272 19.24 -2.88 23.09
N LYS A 273 18.18 -2.80 23.89
CA LYS A 273 16.90 -3.48 23.61
C LYS A 273 16.24 -2.96 22.32
N GLU A 274 16.28 -1.66 22.10
CA GLU A 274 15.74 -1.06 20.88
C GLU A 274 16.53 -1.53 19.64
N ILE A 275 17.86 -1.53 19.72
CA ILE A 275 18.71 -2.08 18.66
C ILE A 275 18.39 -3.55 18.39
N ALA A 276 18.23 -4.38 19.42
CA ALA A 276 17.89 -5.79 19.28
C ALA A 276 16.51 -5.98 18.62
N THR A 277 15.53 -5.15 18.97
CA THR A 277 14.20 -5.19 18.34
C THR A 277 14.26 -4.76 16.87
N LEU A 278 15.00 -3.71 16.55
CA LEU A 278 15.20 -3.24 15.18
C LEU A 278 15.95 -4.28 14.32
N GLN A 279 16.93 -4.95 14.89
CA GLN A 279 17.64 -6.05 14.23
C GLN A 279 16.70 -7.22 13.89
N THR A 280 15.86 -7.63 14.85
CA THR A 280 14.87 -8.69 14.62
C THR A 280 13.83 -8.30 13.57
N GLN A 281 13.37 -7.04 13.56
CA GLN A 281 12.46 -6.51 12.52
C GLN A 281 13.14 -6.51 11.14
N LYS A 282 14.41 -6.07 11.07
CA LYS A 282 15.20 -6.09 9.84
C LYS A 282 15.36 -7.50 9.27
N GLU A 283 15.63 -8.48 10.14
CA GLU A 283 15.72 -9.88 9.71
C GLU A 283 14.39 -10.44 9.23
N ARG A 284 13.27 -10.14 9.92
CA ARG A 284 11.92 -10.50 9.46
C ARG A 284 11.63 -9.88 8.09
N PHE A 285 11.92 -8.60 7.92
CA PHE A 285 11.74 -7.92 6.65
C PHE A 285 12.59 -8.56 5.53
N ARG A 286 13.86 -8.88 5.79
CA ARG A 286 14.72 -9.58 4.81
C ARG A 286 14.17 -10.95 4.41
N ARG A 287 13.65 -11.74 5.37
CA ARG A 287 13.03 -13.04 5.09
C ARG A 287 11.76 -12.89 4.25
N THR A 288 10.87 -11.97 4.61
CA THR A 288 9.65 -11.71 3.84
C THR A 288 9.93 -11.19 2.44
N ALA A 289 10.90 -10.28 2.29
CA ALA A 289 11.34 -9.80 0.99
C ALA A 289 11.95 -10.93 0.13
N GLY A 290 12.73 -11.84 0.73
CA GLY A 290 13.27 -13.03 0.07
C GLY A 290 12.17 -13.97 -0.45
N VAL A 291 11.16 -14.27 0.39
CA VAL A 291 10.00 -15.07 -0.01
C VAL A 291 9.23 -14.40 -1.15
N LEU A 292 9.00 -13.10 -1.06
CA LEU A 292 8.29 -12.36 -2.11
C LEU A 292 9.05 -12.41 -3.45
N LEU A 293 10.37 -12.27 -3.43
CA LEU A 293 11.22 -12.41 -4.62
C LEU A 293 11.10 -13.80 -5.25
N LEU A 294 11.09 -14.85 -4.44
CA LEU A 294 10.90 -16.23 -4.93
C LEU A 294 9.52 -16.41 -5.57
N VAL A 295 8.46 -15.86 -4.97
CA VAL A 295 7.10 -15.89 -5.55
C VAL A 295 7.06 -15.15 -6.89
N VAL A 296 7.65 -13.96 -6.97
CA VAL A 296 7.73 -13.20 -8.23
C VAL A 296 8.50 -13.97 -9.30
N ALA A 297 9.62 -14.60 -8.94
CA ALA A 297 10.39 -15.44 -9.87
C ALA A 297 9.57 -16.64 -10.36
N ALA A 298 8.84 -17.34 -9.47
CA ALA A 298 7.98 -18.46 -9.83
C ALA A 298 6.84 -18.03 -10.76
N VAL A 299 6.18 -16.90 -10.47
CA VAL A 299 5.12 -16.33 -11.34
C VAL A 299 5.69 -15.97 -12.71
N THR A 300 6.88 -15.39 -12.76
CA THR A 300 7.53 -15.03 -14.03
C THR A 300 7.83 -16.26 -14.87
N VAL A 301 8.38 -17.32 -14.26
CA VAL A 301 8.62 -18.60 -14.94
C VAL A 301 7.30 -19.19 -15.46
N PHE A 302 6.25 -19.18 -14.62
CA PHE A 302 4.93 -19.67 -15.00
C PHE A 302 4.35 -18.91 -16.21
N LEU A 303 4.45 -17.58 -16.20
CA LEU A 303 4.01 -16.75 -17.33
C LEU A 303 4.79 -17.05 -18.62
N VAL A 304 6.10 -17.26 -18.52
CA VAL A 304 6.93 -17.65 -19.68
C VAL A 304 6.50 -19.02 -20.22
N VAL A 305 6.19 -20.00 -19.35
CA VAL A 305 5.69 -21.32 -19.79
C VAL A 305 4.35 -21.17 -20.51
N ILE A 306 3.39 -20.41 -19.93
CA ILE A 306 2.10 -20.15 -20.58
C ILE A 306 2.29 -19.48 -21.95
N TYR A 307 3.15 -18.47 -22.02
CA TYR A 307 3.44 -17.78 -23.28
C TYR A 307 4.00 -18.73 -24.35
N ARG A 308 4.93 -19.61 -23.96
CA ARG A 308 5.49 -20.63 -24.88
C ARG A 308 4.44 -21.64 -25.33
N GLN A 309 3.57 -22.11 -24.43
CA GLN A 309 2.48 -23.02 -24.79
C GLN A 309 1.50 -22.36 -25.74
N LYS A 310 1.10 -21.11 -25.46
CA LYS A 310 0.22 -20.31 -26.36
C LYS A 310 0.82 -20.19 -27.75
N ARG A 311 2.11 -19.88 -27.86
CA ARG A 311 2.80 -19.76 -29.15
C ARG A 311 2.82 -21.06 -29.93
N LYS A 312 3.08 -22.21 -29.25
CA LYS A 312 3.02 -23.54 -29.89
C LYS A 312 1.61 -23.83 -30.39
N LEU A 313 0.59 -23.50 -29.62
CA LEU A 313 -0.81 -23.71 -30.01
C LEU A 313 -1.21 -22.86 -31.23
N ASP A 314 -0.79 -21.59 -31.25
CA ASP A 314 -1.03 -20.68 -32.39
C ASP A 314 -0.40 -21.22 -33.70
N VAL A 315 0.82 -21.77 -33.62
CA VAL A 315 1.48 -22.41 -34.77
C VAL A 315 0.72 -23.64 -35.22
N SER A 316 0.25 -24.46 -34.28
CA SER A 316 -0.54 -25.67 -34.60
C SER A 316 -1.88 -25.31 -35.28
N TYR A 317 -2.56 -24.27 -34.80
CA TYR A 317 -3.80 -23.78 -35.43
C TYR A 317 -3.57 -23.23 -36.84
N ALA A 318 -2.49 -22.50 -37.06
CA ALA A 318 -2.13 -22.00 -38.40
C ALA A 318 -1.87 -23.15 -39.37
N SER A 319 -1.16 -24.21 -38.93
CA SER A 319 -0.95 -25.42 -39.74
C SER A 319 -2.27 -26.11 -40.08
N LEU A 320 -3.15 -26.34 -39.10
CA LEU A 320 -4.45 -26.96 -39.35
C LEU A 320 -5.32 -26.13 -40.30
N TYR A 321 -5.34 -24.83 -40.14
CA TYR A 321 -6.05 -23.92 -41.03
C TYR A 321 -5.54 -24.05 -42.47
N SER A 322 -4.22 -24.05 -42.69
CA SER A 322 -3.63 -24.15 -44.01
C SER A 322 -3.95 -25.48 -44.70
N VAL A 323 -3.97 -26.56 -43.92
CA VAL A 323 -4.38 -27.88 -44.44
C VAL A 323 -5.86 -27.89 -44.87
N ASN A 324 -6.74 -27.38 -44.01
CA ASN A 324 -8.17 -27.30 -44.31
C ASN A 324 -8.45 -26.43 -45.54
N ARG A 325 -7.76 -25.28 -45.64
CA ARG A 325 -7.94 -24.42 -46.80
C ARG A 325 -7.50 -25.08 -48.10
N LYS A 326 -6.34 -25.76 -48.10
CA LYS A 326 -5.89 -26.56 -49.25
C LYS A 326 -6.88 -27.63 -49.62
N TYR A 327 -7.49 -28.29 -48.62
CA TYR A 327 -8.49 -29.33 -48.84
C TYR A 327 -9.72 -28.78 -49.55
N VAL A 328 -10.26 -27.62 -49.05
CA VAL A 328 -11.40 -26.91 -49.69
C VAL A 328 -11.09 -26.48 -51.10
N ASP A 329 -9.93 -25.84 -51.31
CA ASP A 329 -9.51 -25.38 -52.64
C ASP A 329 -9.31 -26.51 -53.64
N ASN A 330 -8.68 -27.62 -53.23
CA ASN A 330 -8.52 -28.80 -54.05
C ASN A 330 -9.87 -29.50 -54.37
N SER A 331 -10.79 -29.51 -53.40
CA SER A 331 -12.13 -30.02 -53.59
C SER A 331 -12.88 -29.22 -54.68
N GLU A 332 -12.79 -27.93 -54.63
CA GLU A 332 -13.38 -27.06 -55.68
C GLU A 332 -12.74 -27.25 -57.06
N LYS A 333 -11.40 -27.31 -57.13
CA LYS A 333 -10.70 -27.57 -58.37
C LYS A 333 -11.08 -28.94 -58.96
N MET A 334 -11.23 -29.96 -58.10
CA MET A 334 -11.67 -31.27 -58.55
C MET A 334 -13.12 -31.24 -59.08
N LYS A 335 -14.02 -30.52 -58.39
CA LYS A 335 -15.40 -30.31 -58.85
C LYS A 335 -15.45 -29.63 -60.21
N ARG A 336 -14.69 -28.56 -60.47
CA ARG A 336 -14.62 -27.90 -61.75
C ARG A 336 -14.11 -28.83 -62.84
N ARG A 337 -13.03 -29.62 -62.55
CA ARG A 337 -12.51 -30.60 -63.53
C ARG A 337 -13.53 -31.71 -63.83
N LEU A 338 -14.30 -32.17 -62.81
CA LEU A 338 -15.36 -33.13 -63.03
C LEU A 338 -16.50 -32.57 -63.89
N ALA A 339 -16.88 -31.31 -63.63
CA ALA A 339 -17.87 -30.62 -64.46
C ALA A 339 -17.41 -30.46 -65.90
N ASP A 340 -16.15 -30.01 -66.11
CA ASP A 340 -15.56 -29.92 -67.45
C ASP A 340 -15.51 -31.28 -68.17
N CYS A 341 -15.15 -32.34 -67.43
CA CYS A 341 -15.15 -33.72 -67.99
C CYS A 341 -16.57 -34.21 -68.28
N ALA A 342 -17.56 -33.90 -67.46
CA ALA A 342 -18.96 -34.29 -67.69
C ALA A 342 -19.53 -33.56 -68.91
N GLU A 343 -19.18 -32.27 -69.11
CA GLU A 343 -19.58 -31.52 -70.31
C GLU A 343 -18.93 -32.10 -71.58
N ALA A 344 -17.63 -32.46 -71.50
CA ALA A 344 -16.91 -33.07 -72.61
C ALA A 344 -17.48 -34.47 -72.97
N LEU A 345 -17.89 -35.26 -71.91
CA LEU A 345 -18.56 -36.53 -72.13
C LEU A 345 -19.93 -36.36 -72.80
N LYS A 346 -20.71 -35.38 -72.34
CA LYS A 346 -22.04 -35.08 -72.92
C LYS A 346 -21.93 -34.63 -74.35
N ALA A 347 -20.90 -33.87 -74.70
CA ALA A 347 -20.62 -33.48 -76.06
C ALA A 347 -20.28 -34.70 -76.96
N LYS A 348 -19.46 -35.63 -76.41
CA LYS A 348 -19.12 -36.90 -77.12
C LYS A 348 -20.31 -37.82 -77.22
N ASP A 349 -21.16 -37.95 -76.23
CA ASP A 349 -22.39 -38.74 -76.29
C ASP A 349 -23.35 -38.14 -77.32
N GLY A 350 -23.44 -36.84 -77.45
CA GLY A 350 -24.15 -36.12 -78.50
C GLY A 350 -23.61 -36.51 -79.92
N GLU A 351 -22.27 -36.50 -80.02
CA GLU A 351 -21.61 -36.91 -81.29
C GLU A 351 -21.80 -38.39 -81.60
N ILE A 352 -21.74 -39.30 -80.60
CA ILE A 352 -22.04 -40.71 -80.73
C ILE A 352 -23.49 -40.90 -81.12
N ALA A 353 -24.44 -40.18 -80.50
CA ALA A 353 -25.87 -40.27 -80.84
C ALA A 353 -26.12 -39.81 -82.31
N ARG A 354 -25.39 -38.72 -82.74
CA ARG A 354 -25.44 -38.26 -84.13
C ARG A 354 -24.88 -39.33 -85.10
N LEU A 355 -23.72 -39.86 -84.80
CA LEU A 355 -23.11 -40.94 -85.59
C LEU A 355 -23.93 -42.25 -85.57
N ARG A 356 -24.63 -42.59 -84.47
CA ARG A 356 -25.57 -43.69 -84.42
C ARG A 356 -26.83 -43.39 -85.27
N GLY A 357 -27.34 -42.20 -85.25
CA GLY A 357 -28.43 -41.77 -86.13
C GLY A 357 -28.06 -41.91 -87.60
N GLU A 358 -26.85 -41.49 -87.95
CA GLU A 358 -26.33 -41.69 -89.34
C GLU A 358 -26.04 -43.14 -89.74
N LEU A 359 -25.85 -44.08 -88.74
CA LEU A 359 -25.68 -45.48 -88.92
C LEU A 359 -27.03 -46.20 -88.93
N VAL A 360 -28.04 -45.79 -88.20
CA VAL A 360 -29.40 -46.37 -88.20
C VAL A 360 -30.10 -46.10 -89.52
N ASP A 361 -29.87 -44.98 -90.16
CA ASP A 361 -30.37 -44.67 -91.49
C ASP A 361 -29.75 -45.62 -92.61
N ARG A 362 -28.75 -46.44 -92.21
CA ARG A 362 -28.06 -47.33 -93.15
C ARG A 362 -28.42 -48.86 -92.94
N TYR A 363 -29.03 -49.22 -91.83
CA TYR A 363 -29.34 -50.60 -91.54
C TYR A 363 -30.66 -50.69 -90.79
N ASP A 364 -31.72 -50.81 -91.55
CA ASP A 364 -32.97 -51.40 -91.09
C ASP A 364 -32.85 -52.93 -91.27
N ASP A 365 -33.10 -53.65 -90.27
CA ASP A 365 -33.64 -54.99 -90.13
C ASP A 365 -32.98 -55.90 -89.06
N LYS A 366 -33.88 -56.49 -88.25
CA LYS A 366 -33.74 -57.69 -87.44
C LYS A 366 -33.03 -57.54 -86.10
N ALA A 367 -33.56 -57.97 -85.05
CA ALA A 367 -34.66 -58.74 -84.58
C ALA A 367 -34.79 -58.66 -83.07
N ALA A 368 -35.99 -58.78 -82.62
CA ALA A 368 -36.44 -58.88 -81.22
C ALA A 368 -35.89 -60.12 -80.46
N ALA A 369 -35.89 -59.97 -79.16
CA ALA A 369 -36.29 -60.90 -78.11
C ALA A 369 -35.31 -61.28 -77.00
N SER A 370 -35.90 -61.11 -75.85
CA SER A 370 -35.84 -61.90 -74.63
C SER A 370 -34.66 -61.55 -73.68
N SER A 371 -34.81 -61.51 -72.39
CA SER A 371 -35.82 -61.95 -71.43
C SER A 371 -35.42 -61.59 -70.02
N LYS A 372 -36.39 -61.24 -69.29
CA LYS A 372 -36.49 -61.29 -67.83
C LYS A 372 -35.47 -62.08 -67.04
N TYR A 373 -34.83 -61.44 -66.06
CA TYR A 373 -34.97 -61.79 -64.66
C TYR A 373 -34.56 -60.60 -63.76
N GLN A 374 -35.52 -60.14 -62.98
CA GLN A 374 -35.36 -59.15 -61.99
C GLN A 374 -35.20 -59.82 -60.63
N SER A 375 -34.15 -59.53 -59.96
CA SER A 375 -34.12 -59.53 -58.51
C SER A 375 -34.02 -58.02 -58.05
N SER A 376 -34.71 -57.66 -56.99
CA SER A 376 -34.96 -56.35 -56.43
C SER A 376 -33.68 -55.64 -56.01
N SER A 377 -32.98 -55.10 -56.94
CA SER A 377 -31.91 -54.06 -56.75
C SER A 377 -32.18 -52.96 -57.77
N LEU A 378 -31.90 -51.68 -57.34
CA LEU A 378 -31.94 -50.60 -58.27
C LEU A 378 -31.18 -50.88 -59.52
N ASN A 379 -31.82 -50.71 -60.65
CA ASN A 379 -31.16 -50.82 -61.97
C ASN A 379 -30.08 -49.80 -62.07
N ASP A 380 -28.89 -50.13 -62.60
CA ASP A 380 -27.74 -49.20 -62.66
C ASP A 380 -28.12 -47.84 -63.29
N ASN A 381 -29.02 -47.82 -64.27
CA ASN A 381 -29.52 -46.54 -64.82
C ASN A 381 -30.38 -45.71 -63.83
N GLN A 382 -31.18 -46.39 -63.00
CA GLN A 382 -31.95 -45.68 -61.93
C GLN A 382 -31.03 -45.20 -60.85
N ARG A 383 -30.01 -45.94 -60.48
CA ARG A 383 -28.98 -45.57 -59.53
C ARG A 383 -28.24 -44.31 -60.02
N GLN A 384 -27.79 -44.29 -61.24
CA GLN A 384 -27.09 -43.18 -61.87
C GLN A 384 -27.98 -41.92 -61.90
N ALA A 385 -29.24 -42.02 -62.27
CA ALA A 385 -30.18 -40.96 -62.30
C ALA A 385 -30.38 -40.31 -60.88
N ILE A 386 -30.45 -41.19 -59.85
CA ILE A 386 -30.55 -40.70 -58.44
C ILE A 386 -29.26 -40.01 -58.01
N VAL A 387 -28.08 -40.51 -58.37
CA VAL A 387 -26.79 -39.85 -58.09
C VAL A 387 -26.71 -38.46 -58.74
N GLU A 388 -27.09 -38.35 -60.00
CA GLU A 388 -27.10 -37.08 -60.70
C GLU A 388 -28.07 -36.07 -60.08
N ALA A 389 -29.27 -36.52 -59.74
CA ALA A 389 -30.27 -35.68 -59.07
C ALA A 389 -29.85 -35.24 -57.66
N ILE A 390 -29.20 -36.12 -56.89
CA ILE A 390 -28.60 -35.76 -55.58
C ILE A 390 -27.51 -34.72 -55.78
N THR A 391 -26.61 -34.93 -56.73
CA THR A 391 -25.51 -34.00 -57.01
C THR A 391 -26.06 -32.63 -57.44
N ASP A 392 -27.08 -32.57 -58.29
CA ASP A 392 -27.73 -31.34 -58.68
C ASP A 392 -28.36 -30.59 -57.51
N ALA A 393 -29.10 -31.29 -56.66
CA ALA A 393 -29.72 -30.73 -55.46
C ALA A 393 -28.67 -30.17 -54.47
N MET A 394 -27.53 -30.83 -54.33
CA MET A 394 -26.48 -30.45 -53.40
C MET A 394 -25.54 -29.39 -53.95
N GLU A 395 -25.16 -29.44 -55.20
CA GLU A 395 -24.11 -28.58 -55.78
C GLU A 395 -24.67 -27.37 -56.55
N ASN A 396 -25.73 -27.51 -57.32
CA ASN A 396 -26.30 -26.46 -58.11
C ASN A 396 -27.40 -25.68 -57.39
N ARG A 397 -28.32 -26.38 -56.73
CA ARG A 397 -29.42 -25.73 -56.03
C ARG A 397 -29.13 -25.41 -54.57
N MET A 398 -28.06 -26.01 -53.98
CA MET A 398 -27.63 -25.81 -52.59
C MET A 398 -28.77 -26.05 -51.57
N GLU A 399 -29.65 -27.02 -51.83
CA GLU A 399 -30.85 -27.32 -51.01
C GLU A 399 -30.50 -27.66 -49.55
N PHE A 400 -29.27 -28.15 -49.33
CA PHE A 400 -28.76 -28.39 -47.97
C PHE A 400 -28.68 -27.13 -47.07
N CYS A 401 -28.77 -25.96 -47.64
CA CYS A 401 -28.78 -24.70 -46.86
C CYS A 401 -30.10 -24.46 -46.15
N SER A 402 -31.16 -25.18 -46.53
CA SER A 402 -32.45 -25.07 -45.84
C SER A 402 -32.36 -25.71 -44.45
N TYR A 403 -32.96 -25.04 -43.44
CA TYR A 403 -32.95 -25.52 -42.06
C TYR A 403 -33.77 -26.80 -41.86
N ASP A 404 -34.76 -27.06 -42.70
CA ASP A 404 -35.66 -28.21 -42.70
C ASP A 404 -35.20 -29.35 -43.67
N PHE A 405 -33.99 -29.23 -44.25
CA PHE A 405 -33.45 -30.23 -45.17
C PHE A 405 -33.23 -31.59 -44.48
N SER A 406 -33.99 -32.54 -44.95
CA SER A 406 -34.04 -33.91 -44.42
C SER A 406 -33.84 -34.96 -45.52
N LEU A 407 -33.64 -36.21 -45.15
CA LEU A 407 -33.53 -37.31 -46.11
C LEU A 407 -34.82 -37.46 -46.92
N ASP A 408 -35.98 -37.29 -46.29
CA ASP A 408 -37.30 -37.36 -46.96
C ASP A 408 -37.46 -36.25 -47.97
N LYS A 409 -37.02 -35.04 -47.62
CA LYS A 409 -37.07 -33.88 -48.53
C LYS A 409 -36.14 -34.08 -49.74
N LEU A 410 -34.93 -34.61 -49.48
CA LEU A 410 -34.02 -34.96 -50.58
C LEU A 410 -34.64 -36.09 -51.46
N ALA A 411 -35.28 -37.08 -50.88
CA ALA A 411 -35.94 -38.17 -51.63
C ALA A 411 -37.11 -37.62 -52.51
N GLU A 412 -37.88 -36.68 -51.99
CA GLU A 412 -38.92 -36.00 -52.77
C GLU A 412 -38.30 -35.19 -53.95
N LEU A 413 -37.24 -34.42 -53.68
CA LEU A 413 -36.57 -33.64 -54.71
C LEU A 413 -35.95 -34.46 -55.84
N VAL A 414 -35.46 -35.63 -55.55
CA VAL A 414 -34.85 -36.56 -56.55
C VAL A 414 -35.84 -37.54 -57.14
N GLY A 415 -37.14 -37.43 -56.78
CA GLY A 415 -38.19 -38.31 -57.29
C GLY A 415 -38.03 -39.76 -56.91
N SER A 416 -37.54 -40.06 -55.68
CA SER A 416 -37.25 -41.41 -55.20
C SER A 416 -37.76 -41.57 -53.73
N ASN A 417 -37.55 -42.71 -53.15
CA ASN A 417 -37.88 -42.91 -51.73
C ASN A 417 -36.62 -42.81 -50.86
N SER A 418 -36.83 -42.46 -49.57
CA SER A 418 -35.76 -42.20 -48.58
C SER A 418 -34.80 -43.40 -48.41
N LYS A 419 -35.34 -44.61 -48.57
CA LYS A 419 -34.51 -45.84 -48.45
C LYS A 419 -33.52 -45.94 -49.58
N TYR A 420 -33.93 -45.70 -50.83
CA TYR A 420 -33.05 -45.76 -52.00
C TYR A 420 -32.07 -44.62 -52.00
N VAL A 421 -32.48 -43.40 -51.65
CA VAL A 421 -31.58 -42.25 -51.51
C VAL A 421 -30.51 -42.49 -50.45
N SER A 422 -30.90 -43.03 -49.29
CA SER A 422 -29.96 -43.36 -48.23
C SER A 422 -28.98 -44.45 -48.67
N GLN A 423 -29.46 -45.46 -49.40
CA GLN A 423 -28.60 -46.53 -49.92
C GLN A 423 -27.62 -45.98 -50.98
N VAL A 424 -28.08 -45.16 -51.91
CA VAL A 424 -27.23 -44.52 -52.94
C VAL A 424 -26.15 -43.66 -52.29
N ILE A 425 -26.50 -42.86 -51.25
CA ILE A 425 -25.53 -42.03 -50.53
C ILE A 425 -24.48 -42.92 -49.84
N ASN A 426 -24.90 -43.98 -49.17
CA ASN A 426 -23.98 -44.90 -48.52
C ASN A 426 -23.05 -45.60 -49.51
N ASP A 427 -23.62 -46.15 -50.58
CA ASP A 427 -22.89 -46.97 -51.54
C ASP A 427 -21.95 -46.14 -52.45
N THR A 428 -22.38 -44.91 -52.82
CA THR A 428 -21.62 -44.06 -53.77
C THR A 428 -20.62 -43.17 -53.05
N PHE A 429 -21.01 -42.58 -51.91
CA PHE A 429 -20.17 -41.59 -51.18
C PHE A 429 -19.55 -42.17 -49.91
N ASN A 430 -19.87 -43.43 -49.56
CA ASN A 430 -19.40 -44.09 -48.34
C ASN A 430 -19.67 -43.28 -47.05
N LYS A 431 -20.83 -42.62 -46.99
CA LYS A 431 -21.23 -41.75 -45.90
C LYS A 431 -22.71 -41.93 -45.59
N ASN A 432 -23.12 -41.78 -44.33
CA ASN A 432 -24.53 -41.65 -44.03
C ASN A 432 -25.01 -40.21 -44.39
N PHE A 433 -26.33 -40.03 -44.52
CA PHE A 433 -26.96 -38.79 -44.92
C PHE A 433 -26.48 -37.58 -44.08
N SER A 434 -26.44 -37.71 -42.74
CA SER A 434 -26.01 -36.61 -41.85
C SER A 434 -24.57 -36.21 -42.08
N ILE A 435 -23.66 -37.13 -42.25
CA ILE A 435 -22.23 -36.84 -42.54
C ILE A 435 -22.13 -36.21 -43.91
N PHE A 436 -22.84 -36.73 -44.90
CA PHE A 436 -22.84 -36.25 -46.27
C PHE A 436 -23.31 -34.77 -46.34
N VAL A 437 -24.46 -34.45 -45.74
CA VAL A 437 -25.00 -33.08 -45.74
C VAL A 437 -24.11 -32.14 -44.93
N ASN A 438 -23.63 -32.59 -43.75
CA ASN A 438 -22.77 -31.75 -42.92
C ASN A 438 -21.45 -31.39 -43.58
N GLU A 439 -20.90 -32.24 -44.39
CA GLU A 439 -19.68 -31.95 -45.16
C GLU A 439 -19.90 -30.78 -46.13
N TYR A 440 -21.00 -30.78 -46.89
CA TYR A 440 -21.37 -29.67 -47.76
C TYR A 440 -21.57 -28.35 -46.97
N ARG A 441 -22.31 -28.45 -45.85
CA ARG A 441 -22.58 -27.30 -44.99
C ARG A 441 -21.28 -26.73 -44.42
N ILE A 442 -20.36 -27.54 -43.94
CA ILE A 442 -19.10 -27.11 -43.36
C ILE A 442 -18.14 -26.56 -44.41
N ASN A 443 -18.05 -27.15 -45.57
CA ASN A 443 -17.26 -26.61 -46.67
C ASN A 443 -17.73 -25.22 -47.09
N LEU A 444 -19.04 -25.04 -47.24
CA LEU A 444 -19.61 -23.75 -47.54
C LEU A 444 -19.37 -22.73 -46.39
N ALA A 445 -19.48 -23.17 -45.14
CA ALA A 445 -19.17 -22.33 -44.00
C ALA A 445 -17.69 -21.88 -43.97
N CYS A 446 -16.77 -22.80 -44.29
CA CYS A 446 -15.33 -22.46 -44.40
C CYS A 446 -15.08 -21.36 -45.46
N MET A 447 -15.74 -21.49 -46.60
CA MET A 447 -15.64 -20.50 -47.69
C MET A 447 -16.19 -19.12 -47.20
N ARG A 448 -17.41 -19.12 -46.63
CA ARG A 448 -18.03 -17.87 -46.14
C ARG A 448 -17.26 -17.23 -44.98
N LEU A 449 -16.65 -18.02 -44.11
CA LEU A 449 -15.80 -17.52 -43.02
C LEU A 449 -14.48 -16.94 -43.51
N ALA A 450 -14.02 -17.30 -44.68
CA ALA A 450 -12.79 -16.78 -45.31
C ALA A 450 -13.04 -15.65 -46.31
N ASP A 451 -14.25 -15.45 -46.79
CA ASP A 451 -14.63 -14.38 -47.69
C ASP A 451 -15.12 -13.15 -46.94
N PHE A 452 -14.18 -12.28 -46.59
CA PHE A 452 -14.50 -11.05 -45.87
C PHE A 452 -15.13 -9.98 -46.72
N ALA A 453 -14.98 -10.06 -48.03
CA ALA A 453 -15.61 -9.10 -48.95
C ALA A 453 -17.13 -9.29 -48.97
N ALA A 454 -17.60 -10.51 -49.04
CA ALA A 454 -19.03 -10.82 -49.06
C ALA A 454 -19.64 -11.02 -47.65
N TYR A 455 -18.90 -11.59 -46.71
CA TYR A 455 -19.42 -12.03 -45.42
C TYR A 455 -18.75 -11.39 -44.20
N GLY A 456 -17.88 -10.41 -44.36
CA GLY A 456 -17.12 -9.78 -43.27
C GLY A 456 -18.01 -9.15 -42.16
N ASN A 457 -19.21 -8.71 -42.51
CA ASN A 457 -20.17 -8.14 -41.59
C ASN A 457 -21.10 -9.17 -40.92
N TYR A 458 -20.99 -10.43 -41.32
CA TYR A 458 -21.83 -11.49 -40.73
C TYR A 458 -21.21 -12.05 -39.46
N THR A 459 -22.06 -12.29 -38.46
CA THR A 459 -21.61 -13.05 -37.27
C THR A 459 -21.42 -14.51 -37.65
N ILE A 460 -20.55 -15.22 -36.92
CA ILE A 460 -20.34 -16.65 -37.11
C ILE A 460 -21.68 -17.44 -36.98
N ARG A 461 -22.57 -16.94 -36.13
CA ARG A 461 -23.93 -17.47 -35.96
C ARG A 461 -24.75 -17.31 -37.23
N ALA A 462 -24.73 -16.11 -37.79
CA ALA A 462 -25.45 -15.83 -39.06
C ALA A 462 -24.90 -16.68 -40.20
N ILE A 463 -23.59 -16.95 -40.26
CA ILE A 463 -22.97 -17.86 -41.23
C ILE A 463 -23.47 -19.28 -40.98
N ALA A 464 -23.50 -19.77 -39.73
CA ALA A 464 -24.01 -21.09 -39.39
C ALA A 464 -25.47 -21.27 -39.84
N GLU A 465 -26.31 -20.28 -39.55
CA GLU A 465 -27.73 -20.27 -39.97
C GLU A 465 -27.85 -20.25 -41.51
N SER A 466 -27.03 -19.48 -42.21
CA SER A 466 -27.05 -19.38 -43.67
C SER A 466 -26.64 -20.65 -44.39
N VAL A 467 -25.94 -21.57 -43.74
CA VAL A 467 -25.56 -22.91 -44.31
C VAL A 467 -26.45 -24.03 -43.79
N GLY A 468 -27.57 -23.71 -43.12
CA GLY A 468 -28.60 -24.65 -42.72
C GLY A 468 -28.49 -25.26 -41.33
N PHE A 469 -27.68 -24.69 -40.41
CA PHE A 469 -27.68 -25.12 -39.01
C PHE A 469 -28.67 -24.32 -38.20
N THR A 470 -29.54 -25.00 -37.45
CA THR A 470 -30.52 -24.39 -36.54
C THR A 470 -29.93 -24.07 -35.16
N SER A 471 -28.83 -24.72 -34.77
CA SER A 471 -28.17 -24.58 -33.49
C SER A 471 -26.68 -24.25 -33.66
N TYR A 472 -26.26 -23.10 -33.06
CA TYR A 472 -24.85 -22.72 -33.06
C TYR A 472 -23.95 -23.74 -32.34
N SER A 473 -24.44 -24.38 -31.27
CA SER A 473 -23.68 -25.40 -30.55
C SER A 473 -23.43 -26.62 -31.42
N THR A 474 -24.44 -27.06 -32.16
CA THR A 474 -24.34 -28.17 -33.15
C THR A 474 -23.36 -27.80 -34.26
N PHE A 475 -23.51 -26.60 -34.85
CA PHE A 475 -22.57 -26.11 -35.84
C PHE A 475 -21.11 -26.13 -35.33
N ASN A 476 -20.86 -25.54 -34.14
CA ASN A 476 -19.50 -25.47 -33.56
C ASN A 476 -18.89 -26.88 -33.35
N SER A 477 -19.69 -27.81 -32.85
CA SER A 477 -19.27 -29.24 -32.64
C SER A 477 -18.94 -29.91 -33.95
N VAL A 478 -19.83 -29.82 -34.95
CA VAL A 478 -19.66 -30.43 -36.26
C VAL A 478 -18.49 -29.77 -37.00
N PHE A 479 -18.40 -28.45 -37.00
CA PHE A 479 -17.30 -27.69 -37.61
C PHE A 479 -15.94 -28.13 -37.05
N ARG A 480 -15.84 -28.20 -35.69
CA ARG A 480 -14.61 -28.65 -35.05
C ARG A 480 -14.27 -30.13 -35.37
N LYS A 481 -15.30 -30.98 -35.53
CA LYS A 481 -15.08 -32.37 -35.89
C LYS A 481 -14.50 -32.51 -37.29
N PHE A 482 -14.95 -31.68 -38.24
CA PHE A 482 -14.49 -31.72 -39.64
C PHE A 482 -13.14 -30.98 -39.84
N THR A 483 -12.95 -29.81 -39.20
CA THR A 483 -11.79 -28.94 -39.44
C THR A 483 -10.70 -29.06 -38.38
N GLY A 484 -10.98 -29.68 -37.22
CA GLY A 484 -10.09 -29.77 -36.08
C GLY A 484 -10.02 -28.49 -35.22
N ILE A 485 -10.57 -27.37 -35.71
CA ILE A 485 -10.55 -26.07 -35.03
C ILE A 485 -11.97 -25.46 -34.94
N THR A 486 -12.15 -24.49 -34.06
CA THR A 486 -13.45 -23.80 -33.94
C THR A 486 -13.65 -22.79 -35.09
N PRO A 487 -14.91 -22.46 -35.44
CA PRO A 487 -15.20 -21.44 -36.45
C PRO A 487 -14.54 -20.11 -36.19
N SER A 488 -14.47 -19.68 -34.88
CA SER A 488 -13.84 -18.42 -34.50
C SER A 488 -12.32 -18.43 -34.74
N ILE A 489 -11.66 -19.57 -34.49
CA ILE A 489 -10.22 -19.72 -34.77
C ILE A 489 -10.01 -19.73 -36.30
N TYR A 490 -10.86 -20.44 -37.03
CA TYR A 490 -10.79 -20.48 -38.49
C TYR A 490 -10.92 -19.07 -39.09
N GLN A 491 -11.93 -18.33 -38.73
CA GLN A 491 -12.15 -16.95 -39.19
C GLN A 491 -10.97 -16.03 -38.83
N LYS A 492 -10.43 -16.17 -37.60
CA LYS A 492 -9.25 -15.38 -37.16
C LYS A 492 -8.01 -15.70 -38.00
N MET A 493 -7.81 -16.94 -38.39
CA MET A 493 -6.67 -17.33 -39.24
C MET A 493 -6.86 -16.84 -40.68
N ALA A 494 -8.07 -16.93 -41.21
CA ALA A 494 -8.42 -16.40 -42.53
C ALA A 494 -8.15 -14.88 -42.60
N ARG A 495 -8.57 -14.12 -41.57
CA ARG A 495 -8.32 -12.69 -41.50
C ARG A 495 -6.83 -12.35 -41.42
N ARG A 496 -6.04 -13.15 -40.74
CA ARG A 496 -4.58 -12.96 -40.68
C ARG A 496 -3.93 -13.18 -42.05
N GLU A 497 -4.40 -14.19 -42.78
CA GLU A 497 -3.87 -14.47 -44.12
C GLU A 497 -4.23 -13.34 -45.13
N GLU A 498 -5.47 -12.85 -45.08
CA GLU A 498 -5.90 -11.72 -45.91
C GLU A 498 -5.08 -10.45 -45.64
N ASN A 499 -4.87 -10.11 -44.36
CA ASN A 499 -4.04 -8.94 -43.99
C ASN A 499 -2.58 -9.09 -44.48
N MET A 500 -2.00 -10.31 -44.42
CA MET A 500 -0.65 -10.53 -44.96
C MET A 500 -0.57 -10.41 -46.49
N LEU A 501 -1.67 -10.63 -47.19
CA LEU A 501 -1.74 -10.46 -48.66
C LEU A 501 -1.97 -9.02 -49.09
N VAL A 502 -2.50 -8.18 -48.18
CA VAL A 502 -2.74 -6.74 -48.44
C VAL A 502 -1.52 -5.91 -48.09
N ASP A 503 -0.73 -6.35 -47.08
CA ASP A 503 0.47 -5.64 -46.59
C ASP A 503 1.77 -6.07 -47.32
N GLY A 504 1.76 -7.01 -48.24
CA GLY A 504 2.88 -7.50 -49.04
C GLY A 504 2.69 -7.23 -50.55
#